data_8ed6d3fd990a5648243f97f2f6ad74c8
#
_entry.id   8ed6d3fd990a5648243f97f2f6ad74c8
#
_cell.length_a   1.000
_cell.length_b   1.000
_cell.length_c   1.000
_cell.angle_alpha   90.00
_cell.angle_beta   90.00
_cell.angle_gamma   90.00
#
_symmetry.space_group_name_H-M   'P 1'
#
loop_
_entity.id
_entity.type
_entity.pdbx_description
1 polymer ?
#
loop_
_entity_poly.entity_id
_entity_poly.type
_entity_poly.pdbx_seq_one_letter_code
_entity_poly.pdbx_strand_id
1 'polypeptide(L)'
;MKVFIDTSAFIALFVSSEHYHKQITDKYNFYRKQRALFYTSYYILDELYTRLIYDFGGDLTKKVIELLSKSLEKEEIKVLDIDEGTFKESLAALLKFSEHRISLTDATTYMLYKNLGLDEVFTLDSDFKKIGVKASF
;
A
#
# COMPACT_ATOMS: atom_id res chain seq x y z
N MET A 1 13.71 8.78 -3.60
CA MET A 1 12.23 8.79 -3.54
C MET A 1 11.75 7.62 -2.68
N LYS A 2 10.86 7.89 -1.76
CA LYS A 2 10.27 6.90 -0.85
C LYS A 2 8.80 6.70 -1.20
N VAL A 3 8.44 5.49 -1.61
CA VAL A 3 7.10 5.15 -2.11
C VAL A 3 6.47 4.08 -1.23
N PHE A 4 5.29 4.35 -0.70
CA PHE A 4 4.50 3.38 0.06
C PHE A 4 3.53 2.67 -0.86
N ILE A 5 3.52 1.34 -0.82
CA ILE A 5 2.64 0.52 -1.67
C ILE A 5 1.38 0.15 -0.90
N ASP A 6 0.24 0.59 -1.41
CA ASP A 6 -1.09 0.31 -0.88
C ASP A 6 -1.67 -0.99 -1.45
N THR A 7 -2.67 -1.53 -0.80
CA THR A 7 -3.37 -2.78 -1.19
C THR A 7 -3.83 -2.78 -2.64
N SER A 8 -4.45 -1.70 -3.10
CA SER A 8 -4.99 -1.61 -4.47
C SER A 8 -3.89 -1.73 -5.52
N ALA A 9 -2.72 -1.15 -5.27
CA ALA A 9 -1.58 -1.26 -6.16
C ALA A 9 -1.02 -2.68 -6.20
N PHE A 10 -0.88 -3.33 -5.05
CA PHE A 10 -0.44 -4.73 -4.99
C PHE A 10 -1.38 -5.66 -5.77
N ILE A 11 -2.69 -5.52 -5.56
CA ILE A 11 -3.66 -6.36 -6.27
C ILE A 11 -3.55 -6.16 -7.77
N ALA A 12 -3.54 -4.93 -8.25
CA ALA A 12 -3.43 -4.65 -9.68
C ALA A 12 -2.07 -5.10 -10.25
N LEU A 13 -1.00 -5.08 -9.45
CA LEU A 13 0.32 -5.53 -9.86
C LEU A 13 0.38 -7.06 -10.03
N PHE A 14 -0.18 -7.80 -9.07
CA PHE A 14 -0.11 -9.28 -9.05
C PHE A 14 -1.22 -9.97 -9.83
N VAL A 15 -2.37 -9.33 -10.04
CA VAL A 15 -3.52 -9.92 -10.72
C VAL A 15 -3.60 -9.37 -12.14
N SER A 16 -3.13 -10.16 -13.12
CA SER A 16 -3.03 -9.72 -14.52
C SER A 16 -4.37 -9.40 -15.18
N SER A 17 -5.47 -9.96 -14.67
CA SER A 17 -6.83 -9.70 -15.17
C SER A 17 -7.44 -8.39 -14.67
N GLU A 18 -6.80 -7.71 -13.72
CA GLU A 18 -7.27 -6.42 -13.21
C GLU A 18 -7.21 -5.33 -14.28
N HIS A 19 -8.26 -4.50 -14.30
CA HIS A 19 -8.41 -3.44 -15.30
C HIS A 19 -7.19 -2.51 -15.37
N TYR A 20 -6.61 -2.16 -14.21
CA TYR A 20 -5.46 -1.24 -14.11
C TYR A 20 -4.11 -1.94 -14.06
N HIS A 21 -4.04 -3.24 -14.35
CA HIS A 21 -2.80 -4.02 -14.26
C HIS A 21 -1.65 -3.39 -15.07
N LYS A 22 -1.93 -3.03 -16.32
CA LYS A 22 -0.90 -2.42 -17.18
C LYS A 22 -0.44 -1.08 -16.64
N GLN A 23 -1.35 -0.22 -16.26
CA GLN A 23 -1.06 1.12 -15.73
C GLN A 23 -0.22 1.05 -14.45
N ILE A 24 -0.57 0.14 -13.55
CA ILE A 24 0.16 -0.09 -12.30
C ILE A 24 1.55 -0.68 -12.57
N THR A 25 1.64 -1.63 -13.49
CA THR A 25 2.94 -2.25 -13.86
C THR A 25 3.88 -1.20 -14.47
N ASP A 26 3.38 -0.37 -15.36
CA ASP A 26 4.16 0.71 -15.97
C ASP A 26 4.66 1.71 -14.91
N LYS A 27 3.79 2.08 -13.96
CA LYS A 27 4.16 2.98 -12.86
C LYS A 27 5.19 2.36 -11.92
N TYR A 28 5.04 1.07 -11.60
CA TYR A 28 6.01 0.35 -10.79
C TYR A 28 7.39 0.33 -11.46
N ASN A 29 7.44 0.05 -12.75
CA ASN A 29 8.67 0.08 -13.52
C ASN A 29 9.30 1.48 -13.57
N PHE A 30 8.48 2.52 -13.67
CA PHE A 30 8.95 3.90 -13.56
C PHE A 30 9.63 4.15 -12.22
N TYR A 31 9.00 3.78 -11.10
CA TYR A 31 9.60 3.92 -9.77
C TYR A 31 10.93 3.16 -9.65
N ARG A 32 10.99 1.94 -10.20
CA ARG A 32 12.23 1.14 -10.19
C ARG A 32 13.35 1.83 -10.95
N LYS A 33 13.06 2.41 -12.11
CA LYS A 33 14.04 3.19 -12.89
C LYS A 33 14.55 4.41 -12.12
N GLN A 34 13.69 5.01 -11.30
CA GLN A 34 14.06 6.12 -10.42
C GLN A 34 14.77 5.66 -9.13
N ARG A 35 15.03 4.37 -8.99
CA ARG A 35 15.63 3.78 -7.78
C ARG A 35 14.85 4.11 -6.51
N ALA A 36 13.54 4.11 -6.60
CA ALA A 36 12.66 4.35 -5.46
C ALA A 36 12.88 3.29 -4.37
N LEU A 37 12.77 3.72 -3.12
CA LEU A 37 12.71 2.82 -1.96
C LEU A 37 11.24 2.52 -1.69
N PHE A 38 10.91 1.24 -1.61
CA PHE A 38 9.53 0.80 -1.41
C PHE A 38 9.26 0.40 0.02
N TYR A 39 8.09 0.81 0.50
CA TYR A 39 7.60 0.54 1.85
C TYR A 39 6.18 0.02 1.80
N THR A 40 5.79 -0.72 2.81
CA THR A 40 4.41 -1.13 3.08
C THR A 40 4.23 -1.32 4.59
N SER A 41 3.12 -1.85 5.03
CA SER A 41 2.87 -2.17 6.44
C SER A 41 2.18 -3.52 6.60
N TYR A 42 2.17 -4.07 7.81
CA TYR A 42 1.43 -5.31 8.08
C TYR A 42 -0.08 -5.13 7.96
N TYR A 43 -0.62 -3.92 8.18
CA TYR A 43 -2.03 -3.64 7.91
C TYR A 43 -2.37 -3.80 6.44
N ILE A 44 -1.47 -3.33 5.55
CA ILE A 44 -1.63 -3.53 4.11
C ILE A 44 -1.53 -5.01 3.74
N LEU A 45 -0.54 -5.72 4.29
CA LEU A 45 -0.36 -7.15 3.99
C LEU A 45 -1.55 -7.99 4.47
N ASP A 46 -2.10 -7.68 5.63
CA ASP A 46 -3.33 -8.30 6.15
C ASP A 46 -4.49 -8.10 5.16
N GLU A 47 -4.77 -6.89 4.77
CA GLU A 47 -5.82 -6.57 3.81
C GLU A 47 -5.56 -7.24 2.44
N LEU A 48 -4.33 -7.20 1.96
CA LEU A 48 -3.93 -7.78 0.69
C LEU A 48 -4.21 -9.29 0.63
N TYR A 49 -3.65 -10.03 1.58
CA TYR A 49 -3.78 -11.49 1.57
C TYR A 49 -5.21 -11.95 1.84
N THR A 50 -5.94 -11.25 2.68
CA THR A 50 -7.36 -11.53 2.92
C THR A 50 -8.19 -11.33 1.66
N ARG A 51 -7.98 -10.24 0.95
CA ARG A 51 -8.67 -9.97 -0.32
C ARG A 51 -8.27 -10.95 -1.41
N LEU A 52 -6.98 -11.26 -1.52
CA LEU A 52 -6.51 -12.21 -2.53
C LEU A 52 -7.15 -13.59 -2.36
N ILE A 53 -7.17 -14.13 -1.15
CA ILE A 53 -7.69 -15.48 -0.93
C ILE A 53 -9.19 -15.56 -1.19
N TYR A 54 -9.97 -14.56 -0.80
CA TYR A 54 -11.42 -14.58 -0.97
C TYR A 54 -11.89 -14.15 -2.36
N ASP A 55 -11.17 -13.24 -3.02
CA ASP A 55 -11.58 -12.73 -4.34
C ASP A 55 -10.95 -13.50 -5.51
N PHE A 56 -9.76 -14.09 -5.33
CA PHE A 56 -8.98 -14.70 -6.41
C PHE A 56 -8.53 -16.14 -6.13
N GLY A 57 -8.75 -16.67 -4.93
CA GLY A 57 -8.49 -18.05 -4.59
C GLY A 57 -7.09 -18.35 -4.05
N GLY A 58 -6.94 -19.57 -3.52
CA GLY A 58 -5.75 -19.99 -2.79
C GLY A 58 -4.49 -20.15 -3.64
N ASP A 59 -4.62 -20.58 -4.89
CA ASP A 59 -3.44 -20.81 -5.75
C ASP A 59 -2.71 -19.52 -6.07
N LEU A 60 -3.43 -18.47 -6.47
CA LEU A 60 -2.84 -17.16 -6.72
C LEU A 60 -2.28 -16.56 -5.43
N THR A 61 -3.03 -16.64 -4.34
CA THR A 61 -2.59 -16.12 -3.04
C THR A 61 -1.29 -16.76 -2.60
N LYS A 62 -1.14 -18.07 -2.75
CA LYS A 62 0.11 -18.78 -2.42
C LYS A 62 1.29 -18.26 -3.24
N LYS A 63 1.12 -18.03 -4.53
CA LYS A 63 2.16 -17.46 -5.39
C LYS A 63 2.56 -16.06 -4.94
N VAL A 64 1.59 -15.21 -4.61
CA VAL A 64 1.86 -13.86 -4.14
C VAL A 64 2.59 -13.88 -2.80
N ILE A 65 2.18 -14.73 -1.86
CA ILE A 65 2.89 -14.91 -0.58
C ILE A 65 4.36 -15.26 -0.83
N GLU A 66 4.63 -16.23 -1.71
CA GLU A 66 6.00 -16.67 -2.03
C GLU A 66 6.83 -15.54 -2.65
N LEU A 67 6.29 -14.84 -3.65
CA LEU A 67 6.99 -13.76 -4.34
C LEU A 67 7.25 -12.57 -3.41
N LEU A 68 6.24 -12.16 -2.68
CA LEU A 68 6.34 -10.99 -1.80
C LEU A 68 7.23 -11.27 -0.59
N SER A 69 7.19 -12.48 -0.03
CA SER A 69 8.09 -12.90 1.05
C SER A 69 9.56 -12.82 0.61
N LYS A 70 9.88 -13.20 -0.61
CA LYS A 70 11.24 -13.06 -1.16
C LYS A 70 11.66 -11.59 -1.28
N SER A 71 10.76 -10.73 -1.76
CA SER A 71 11.03 -9.29 -1.86
C SER A 71 11.27 -8.66 -0.47
N LEU A 72 10.53 -9.10 0.54
CA LEU A 72 10.73 -8.65 1.92
C LEU A 72 12.05 -9.15 2.52
N GLU A 73 12.41 -10.41 2.28
CA GLU A 73 13.69 -10.98 2.74
C GLU A 73 14.89 -10.26 2.11
N LYS A 74 14.79 -9.89 0.84
CA LYS A 74 15.83 -9.14 0.12
C LYS A 74 15.80 -7.63 0.38
N GLU A 75 14.89 -7.18 1.23
CA GLU A 75 14.68 -5.76 1.52
C GLU A 75 14.38 -4.89 0.28
N GLU A 76 13.83 -5.49 -0.76
CA GLU A 76 13.32 -4.74 -1.92
C GLU A 76 12.08 -3.92 -1.56
N ILE A 77 11.31 -4.42 -0.59
CA ILE A 77 10.19 -3.72 0.04
C ILE A 77 10.38 -3.85 1.55
N LYS A 78 10.30 -2.74 2.26
CA LYS A 78 10.45 -2.71 3.71
C LYS A 78 9.08 -2.56 4.38
N VAL A 79 8.80 -3.42 5.36
CA VAL A 79 7.60 -3.31 6.19
C VAL A 79 7.84 -2.30 7.30
N LEU A 80 7.01 -1.28 7.38
CA LEU A 80 7.06 -0.27 8.43
C LEU A 80 6.19 -0.70 9.62
N ASP A 81 6.73 -0.51 10.82
CA ASP A 81 6.01 -0.79 12.05
C ASP A 81 4.97 0.30 12.33
N ILE A 82 3.85 -0.13 12.93
CA ILE A 82 2.84 0.76 13.47
C ILE A 82 2.79 0.49 14.97
N ASP A 83 3.51 1.30 15.73
CA ASP A 83 3.54 1.20 17.19
C ASP A 83 2.25 1.76 17.82
N GLU A 84 2.13 1.65 19.12
CA GLU A 84 0.95 2.14 19.85
C GLU A 84 0.72 3.63 19.64
N GLY A 85 1.77 4.43 19.64
CA GLY A 85 1.68 5.87 19.41
C GLY A 85 1.14 6.20 18.03
N THR A 86 1.68 5.58 16.99
CA THR A 86 1.22 5.75 15.60
C THR A 86 -0.21 5.26 15.43
N PHE A 87 -0.59 4.17 16.09
CA PHE A 87 -1.97 3.67 16.08
C PHE A 87 -2.93 4.69 16.68
N LYS A 88 -2.60 5.29 17.84
CA LYS A 88 -3.42 6.33 18.46
C LYS A 88 -3.55 7.58 17.58
N GLU A 89 -2.46 8.01 16.96
CA GLU A 89 -2.49 9.10 15.98
C GLU A 89 -3.41 8.75 14.79
N SER A 90 -3.38 7.49 14.35
CA SER A 90 -4.24 7.02 13.26
C SER A 90 -5.73 7.06 13.62
N LEU A 91 -6.09 6.77 14.87
CA LEU A 91 -7.46 6.92 15.35
C LEU A 91 -7.92 8.39 15.29
N ALA A 92 -7.05 9.32 15.68
CA ALA A 92 -7.35 10.74 15.57
C ALA A 92 -7.51 11.18 14.10
N ALA A 93 -6.67 10.68 13.19
CA ALA A 93 -6.78 10.95 11.75
C ALA A 93 -8.08 10.38 11.17
N LEU A 94 -8.46 9.17 11.58
CA LEU A 94 -9.73 8.55 11.16
C LEU A 94 -10.92 9.43 11.50
N LEU A 95 -10.95 9.98 12.71
CA LEU A 95 -12.00 10.90 13.14
C LEU A 95 -11.96 12.23 12.38
N LYS A 96 -10.77 12.80 12.21
CA LYS A 96 -10.56 14.05 11.47
C LYS A 96 -11.07 13.98 10.04
N PHE A 97 -10.83 12.85 9.36
CA PHE A 97 -11.17 12.65 7.95
C PHE A 97 -12.45 11.81 7.75
N SER A 98 -13.31 11.73 8.75
CA SER A 98 -14.50 10.86 8.72
C SER A 98 -15.44 11.14 7.54
N GLU A 99 -15.53 12.39 7.07
CA GLU A 99 -16.33 12.76 5.89
C GLU A 99 -15.83 12.13 4.59
N HIS A 100 -14.54 11.78 4.51
CA HIS A 100 -13.93 11.14 3.35
C HIS A 100 -14.02 9.60 3.38
N ARG A 101 -14.61 9.04 4.44
CA ARG A 101 -14.84 7.59 4.59
C ARG A 101 -13.60 6.73 4.41
N ILE A 102 -12.45 7.21 4.85
CA ILE A 102 -11.23 6.41 4.84
C ILE A 102 -11.33 5.27 5.86
N SER A 103 -10.64 4.17 5.59
CA SER A 103 -10.50 3.07 6.56
C SER A 103 -9.45 3.39 7.62
N LEU A 104 -9.42 2.61 8.71
CA LEU A 104 -8.33 2.71 9.68
C LEU A 104 -6.99 2.35 9.04
N THR A 105 -6.97 1.39 8.13
CA THR A 105 -5.76 1.06 7.36
C THR A 105 -5.26 2.28 6.58
N ASP A 106 -6.15 3.02 5.89
CA ASP A 106 -5.80 4.25 5.20
C ASP A 106 -5.25 5.31 6.16
N ALA A 107 -5.86 5.45 7.33
CA ALA A 107 -5.40 6.37 8.37
C ALA A 107 -3.99 6.00 8.87
N THR A 108 -3.67 4.71 9.03
CA THR A 108 -2.31 4.27 9.38
C THR A 108 -1.31 4.60 8.27
N THR A 109 -1.68 4.41 7.02
CA THR A 109 -0.85 4.79 5.86
C THR A 109 -0.60 6.30 5.85
N TYR A 110 -1.63 7.10 6.08
CA TYR A 110 -1.51 8.55 6.18
C TYR A 110 -0.51 8.97 7.27
N MET A 111 -0.58 8.35 8.45
CA MET A 111 0.35 8.68 9.54
C MET A 111 1.78 8.28 9.21
N LEU A 112 2.00 7.11 8.61
CA LEU A 112 3.34 6.71 8.15
C LEU A 112 3.87 7.69 7.10
N TYR A 113 3.03 8.07 6.14
CA TYR A 113 3.38 9.05 5.11
C TYR A 113 3.85 10.37 5.72
N LYS A 114 3.11 10.91 6.69
CA LYS A 114 3.43 12.16 7.36
C LYS A 114 4.65 12.05 8.26
N ASN A 115 4.70 11.03 9.11
CA ASN A 115 5.73 10.91 10.14
C ASN A 115 7.11 10.54 9.57
N LEU A 116 7.15 9.80 8.48
CA LEU A 116 8.40 9.30 7.89
C LEU A 116 8.83 10.06 6.64
N GLY A 117 8.10 11.09 6.26
CA GLY A 117 8.44 11.90 5.09
C GLY A 117 8.44 11.09 3.79
N LEU A 118 7.43 10.23 3.61
CA LEU A 118 7.29 9.48 2.37
C LEU A 118 6.89 10.42 1.24
N ASP A 119 7.34 10.14 0.02
CA ASP A 119 7.13 11.03 -1.13
C ASP A 119 5.79 10.78 -1.83
N GLU A 120 5.41 9.52 -1.97
CA GLU A 120 4.15 9.12 -2.65
C GLU A 120 3.56 7.86 -2.01
N VAL A 121 2.23 7.74 -2.11
CA VAL A 121 1.52 6.48 -1.90
C VAL A 121 1.15 5.91 -3.27
N PHE A 122 1.66 4.72 -3.57
CA PHE A 122 1.37 3.97 -4.79
C PHE A 122 0.02 3.26 -4.61
N THR A 123 -1.01 3.85 -5.19
CA THR A 123 -2.40 3.45 -4.96
C THR A 123 -3.29 3.80 -6.16
N LEU A 124 -4.40 3.09 -6.27
CA LEU A 124 -5.50 3.44 -7.17
C LEU A 124 -6.63 4.18 -6.45
N ASP A 125 -6.52 4.32 -5.12
CA ASP A 125 -7.54 4.96 -4.30
C ASP A 125 -7.40 6.49 -4.32
N SER A 126 -8.37 7.16 -4.93
CA SER A 126 -8.40 8.63 -5.01
C SER A 126 -8.65 9.32 -3.66
N ASP A 127 -9.10 8.59 -2.64
CA ASP A 127 -9.40 9.16 -1.33
C ASP A 127 -8.14 9.69 -0.62
N PHE A 128 -6.98 9.14 -0.92
CA PHE A 128 -5.70 9.65 -0.40
C PHE A 128 -5.44 11.10 -0.80
N LYS A 129 -5.77 11.49 -2.03
CA LYS A 129 -5.63 12.88 -2.48
C LYS A 129 -6.51 13.83 -1.69
N LYS A 130 -7.70 13.39 -1.30
CA LYS A 130 -8.66 14.21 -0.52
C LYS A 130 -8.14 14.56 0.87
N ILE A 131 -7.25 13.76 1.42
CA ILE A 131 -6.63 14.00 2.73
C ILE A 131 -5.20 14.55 2.63
N GLY A 132 -4.80 15.03 1.45
CA GLY A 132 -3.53 15.72 1.25
C GLY A 132 -2.31 14.82 1.05
N VAL A 133 -2.53 13.55 0.69
CA VAL A 133 -1.46 12.61 0.36
C VAL A 133 -1.19 12.62 -1.14
N LYS A 134 0.07 12.69 -1.53
CA LYS A 134 0.45 12.54 -2.94
C LYS A 134 0.29 11.09 -3.37
N ALA A 135 -0.68 10.83 -4.21
CA ALA A 135 -0.94 9.51 -4.78
C ALA A 135 -0.37 9.41 -6.19
N SER A 136 -0.15 8.16 -6.65
CA SER A 136 0.48 7.85 -7.95
C SER A 136 -0.28 8.35 -9.16
N PHE A 137 -1.59 8.50 -9.02
CA PHE A 137 -2.47 8.89 -10.12
C PHE A 137 -3.45 9.98 -9.71
#